data_243676b81fdb0923d68c9ba231e4d997
#
_entry.id   243676b81fdb0923d68c9ba231e4d997
#
_cell.length_a   1.000
_cell.length_b   1.000
_cell.length_c   1.000
_cell.angle_alpha   90.00
_cell.angle_beta   90.00
_cell.angle_gamma   90.00
#
_symmetry.space_group_name_H-M   'P 1'
#
loop_
_entity.id
_entity.type
_entity.pdbx_description
1 polymer ?
#
loop_
_entity_poly.entity_id
_entity_poly.type
_entity_poly.pdbx_seq_one_letter_code
_entity_poly.pdbx_strand_id
1 'polypeptide(L)'
;KIVSEYDGESCALFHVDCYRLNDYIEFISIDAERLLYPEDGITLIEWADRIEEIIPEHCPCINFKMDDDFENHRVVNLIGFNF
;
A
#
# COMPACT_ATOMS: atom_id res chain seq x y z
N LYS A 1 -3.53 14.59 -2.72
CA LYS A 1 -4.62 13.69 -2.34
C LYS A 1 -4.04 12.36 -1.87
N ILE A 2 -4.35 11.97 -0.63
CA ILE A 2 -3.78 10.76 -0.04
C ILE A 2 -4.53 9.50 -0.50
N VAL A 3 -5.86 9.56 -0.58
CA VAL A 3 -6.70 8.42 -0.92
C VAL A 3 -7.45 8.68 -2.21
N SER A 4 -7.43 7.71 -3.11
CA SER A 4 -8.24 7.71 -4.34
C SER A 4 -9.04 6.42 -4.39
N GLU A 5 -10.28 6.51 -4.80
CA GLU A 5 -11.16 5.35 -4.91
C GLU A 5 -11.61 5.18 -6.36
N TYR A 6 -11.55 3.95 -6.85
CA TYR A 6 -11.95 3.60 -8.21
C TYR A 6 -12.94 2.46 -8.17
N ASP A 7 -14.05 2.59 -8.91
CA ASP A 7 -15.04 1.53 -9.00
C ASP A 7 -14.70 0.61 -10.16
N GLY A 8 -14.40 -0.66 -9.84
CA GLY A 8 -14.18 -1.67 -10.84
C GLY A 8 -15.43 -2.50 -11.10
N GLU A 9 -15.39 -3.35 -12.10
CA GLU A 9 -16.54 -4.22 -12.40
C GLU A 9 -16.76 -5.28 -11.32
N SER A 10 -15.69 -5.81 -10.75
CA SER A 10 -15.77 -6.88 -9.75
C SER A 10 -15.65 -6.38 -8.33
N CYS A 11 -14.90 -5.31 -8.10
CA CYS A 11 -14.66 -4.78 -6.76
C CYS A 11 -14.15 -3.35 -6.84
N ALA A 12 -14.15 -2.68 -5.70
CA ALA A 12 -13.56 -1.34 -5.59
C ALA A 12 -12.04 -1.44 -5.47
N LEU A 13 -11.34 -0.41 -5.94
CA LEU A 13 -9.90 -0.28 -5.76
C LEU A 13 -9.65 1.01 -4.99
N PHE A 14 -8.93 0.88 -3.88
CA PHE A 14 -8.49 2.04 -3.10
C PHE A 14 -6.99 2.20 -3.27
N HIS A 15 -6.57 3.39 -3.66
CA HIS A 15 -5.15 3.71 -3.78
C HIS A 15 -4.79 4.73 -2.71
N VAL A 16 -3.83 4.37 -1.86
CA VAL A 16 -3.39 5.21 -0.76
C VAL A 16 -1.92 5.53 -0.95
N ASP A 17 -1.58 6.81 -0.92
CA ASP A 17 -0.19 7.25 -1.00
C ASP A 17 0.20 7.89 0.33
N CYS A 18 1.04 7.20 1.09
CA CYS A 18 1.47 7.64 2.42
C CYS A 18 2.75 8.47 2.42
N TYR A 19 3.26 8.85 1.25
CA TYR A 19 4.55 9.52 1.16
C TYR A 19 4.65 10.76 2.04
N ARG A 20 3.58 11.54 2.14
CA ARG A 20 3.56 12.80 2.90
C ARG A 20 3.11 12.65 4.34
N LEU A 21 2.77 11.46 4.76
CA LEU A 21 2.37 11.24 6.15
C LEU A 21 3.61 11.22 7.04
N ASN A 22 3.51 11.84 8.21
CA ASN A 22 4.57 11.82 9.20
C ASN A 22 4.53 10.54 10.04
N ASP A 23 3.32 10.04 10.32
CA ASP A 23 3.14 8.82 11.11
C ASP A 23 1.77 8.20 10.84
N TYR A 24 1.53 7.03 11.46
CA TYR A 24 0.28 6.30 11.28
C TYR A 24 -0.92 7.00 11.92
N ILE A 25 -0.70 7.90 12.87
CA ILE A 25 -1.79 8.62 13.55
C ILE A 25 -2.53 9.49 12.55
N GLU A 26 -1.81 10.13 11.64
CA GLU A 26 -2.44 10.90 10.56
C GLU A 26 -3.31 10.02 9.67
N PHE A 27 -2.88 8.79 9.43
CA PHE A 27 -3.63 7.84 8.62
C PHE A 27 -4.94 7.41 9.29
N ILE A 28 -4.93 7.23 10.60
CA ILE A 28 -6.12 6.81 11.34
C ILE A 28 -7.28 7.78 11.13
N SER A 29 -6.99 9.07 10.95
CA SER A 29 -8.02 10.08 10.73
C SER A 29 -8.65 10.01 9.34
N ILE A 30 -8.18 9.11 8.45
CA ILE A 30 -8.62 9.01 7.06
C ILE A 30 -9.44 7.74 6.81
N ASP A 31 -10.17 7.23 7.80
CA ASP A 31 -10.97 6.01 7.64
C ASP A 31 -10.09 4.75 7.45
N ALA A 32 -9.14 4.59 8.35
CA ALA A 32 -8.13 3.54 8.25
C ALA A 32 -8.72 2.13 8.21
N GLU A 33 -9.75 1.85 9.00
CA GLU A 33 -10.31 0.49 9.06
C GLU A 33 -10.87 0.03 7.72
N ARG A 34 -11.61 0.92 7.04
CA ARG A 34 -12.18 0.59 5.73
C ARG A 34 -11.09 0.37 4.69
N LEU A 35 -10.00 1.11 4.78
CA LEU A 35 -8.90 1.01 3.83
C LEU A 35 -8.00 -0.19 4.11
N LEU A 36 -7.76 -0.51 5.38
CA LEU A 36 -6.88 -1.64 5.74
C LEU A 36 -7.60 -3.00 5.66
N TYR A 37 -8.92 -3.00 5.81
CA TYR A 37 -9.73 -4.23 5.81
C TYR A 37 -10.94 -4.04 4.89
N PRO A 38 -10.72 -3.85 3.58
CA PRO A 38 -11.85 -3.61 2.65
C PRO A 38 -12.68 -4.88 2.49
N GLU A 39 -14.01 -4.73 2.56
CA GLU A 39 -14.92 -5.87 2.43
C GLU A 39 -14.99 -6.38 0.99
N ASP A 40 -15.23 -5.50 0.04
CA ASP A 40 -15.37 -5.84 -1.38
C ASP A 40 -14.40 -5.04 -2.22
N GLY A 41 -13.12 -5.08 -1.85
CA GLY A 41 -12.17 -4.24 -2.56
C GLY A 41 -10.73 -4.66 -2.32
N ILE A 42 -9.87 -3.97 -3.03
CA ILE A 42 -8.42 -4.12 -2.92
C ILE A 42 -7.86 -2.76 -2.57
N THR A 43 -6.96 -2.71 -1.59
CA THR A 43 -6.26 -1.49 -1.24
C THR A 43 -4.79 -1.63 -1.63
N LEU A 44 -4.31 -0.66 -2.41
CA LEU A 44 -2.89 -0.55 -2.76
C LEU A 44 -2.32 0.62 -1.97
N ILE A 45 -1.31 0.35 -1.17
CA ILE A 45 -0.71 1.37 -0.31
C ILE A 45 0.73 1.60 -0.74
N GLU A 46 1.03 2.82 -1.17
CA GLU A 46 2.40 3.24 -1.46
C GLU A 46 3.02 3.88 -0.23
N TRP A 47 4.31 3.68 -0.05
CA TRP A 47 5.06 4.17 1.09
C TRP A 47 4.47 3.67 2.40
N ALA A 48 4.12 2.38 2.40
CA ALA A 48 3.45 1.74 3.53
C ALA A 48 4.30 1.73 4.81
N ASP A 49 5.62 1.87 4.69
CA ASP A 49 6.52 1.96 5.84
C ASP A 49 6.18 3.13 6.76
N ARG A 50 5.49 4.16 6.23
CA ARG A 50 5.04 5.30 7.03
C ARG A 50 3.95 4.92 8.03
N ILE A 51 3.26 3.81 7.77
CA ILE A 51 2.16 3.34 8.62
C ILE A 51 2.35 1.88 9.00
N GLU A 52 3.59 1.41 9.07
CA GLU A 52 3.89 0.00 9.27
C GLU A 52 3.31 -0.56 10.57
N GLU A 53 3.17 0.28 11.60
CA GLU A 53 2.62 -0.13 12.90
C GLU A 53 1.19 -0.65 12.82
N ILE A 54 0.42 -0.23 11.82
CA ILE A 54 -0.99 -0.60 11.68
C ILE A 54 -1.29 -1.45 10.44
N ILE A 55 -0.27 -1.79 9.66
CA ILE A 55 -0.46 -2.68 8.50
C ILE A 55 -0.85 -4.07 9.02
N PRO A 56 -1.89 -4.68 8.46
CA PRO A 56 -2.29 -6.04 8.86
C PRO A 56 -1.15 -7.04 8.70
N GLU A 57 -1.04 -8.00 9.63
CA GLU A 57 -0.07 -9.08 9.51
C GLU A 57 -0.34 -9.88 8.24
N HIS A 58 0.70 -10.44 7.65
CA HIS A 58 0.63 -11.25 6.44
C HIS A 58 0.12 -10.51 5.20
N CYS A 59 0.08 -9.19 5.26
CA CYS A 59 -0.26 -8.39 4.09
C CYS A 59 0.82 -8.56 3.02
N PRO A 60 0.47 -8.91 1.77
CA PRO A 60 1.46 -9.02 0.71
C PRO A 60 2.17 -7.69 0.49
N CYS A 61 3.47 -7.77 0.23
CA CYS A 61 4.30 -6.58 0.08
C CYS A 61 5.12 -6.68 -1.20
N ILE A 62 5.18 -5.56 -1.93
CA ILE A 62 6.05 -5.43 -3.10
C ILE A 62 7.12 -4.40 -2.75
N ASN A 63 8.37 -4.83 -2.77
CA ASN A 63 9.48 -3.98 -2.40
C ASN A 63 10.29 -3.63 -3.65
N PHE A 64 10.45 -2.34 -3.93
CA PHE A 64 11.21 -1.86 -5.07
C PHE A 64 12.56 -1.32 -4.60
N LYS A 65 13.62 -1.74 -5.28
CA LYS A 65 14.98 -1.25 -5.02
C LYS A 65 15.62 -0.79 -6.31
N MET A 66 16.50 0.19 -6.19
CA MET A 66 17.37 0.55 -7.30
C MET A 66 18.42 -0.55 -7.48
N ASP A 67 18.76 -0.85 -8.73
CA ASP A 67 19.83 -1.78 -9.04
C ASP A 67 21.16 -1.01 -9.00
N ASP A 68 22.08 -1.45 -8.17
CA ASP A 68 23.38 -0.80 -8.02
C ASP A 68 24.25 -0.91 -9.27
N ASP A 69 24.02 -1.94 -10.07
CA ASP A 69 24.85 -2.21 -11.27
C ASP A 69 24.29 -1.59 -12.54
N PHE A 70 22.98 -1.35 -12.60
CA PHE A 70 22.30 -0.87 -13.80
C PHE A 70 21.32 0.26 -13.46
N GLU A 71 21.66 1.45 -13.89
CA GLU A 71 20.95 2.69 -13.58
C GLU A 71 19.45 2.66 -13.93
N ASN A 72 19.10 1.99 -15.03
CA ASN A 72 17.72 1.95 -15.52
C ASN A 72 16.95 0.71 -15.06
N HIS A 73 17.53 -0.09 -14.19
CA HIS A 73 16.91 -1.31 -13.72
C HIS A 73 16.42 -1.16 -12.29
N ARG A 74 15.39 -1.93 -11.94
CA ARG A 74 14.88 -2.01 -10.58
C ARG A 74 14.79 -3.48 -10.17
N VAL A 75 15.07 -3.73 -8.91
CA VAL A 75 14.87 -5.05 -8.33
C VAL A 75 13.52 -5.02 -7.60
N VAL A 76 12.67 -6.01 -7.89
CA VAL A 76 11.35 -6.11 -7.28
C VAL A 76 11.30 -7.40 -6.47
N ASN A 77 11.04 -7.25 -5.17
CA ASN A 77 10.88 -8.39 -4.27
C ASN A 77 9.42 -8.55 -3.90
N LEU A 78 8.87 -9.74 -4.09
CA LEU A 78 7.50 -10.07 -3.74
C LEU A 78 7.50 -10.89 -2.46
N ILE A 79 6.85 -10.39 -1.43
CA ILE A 79 6.82 -11.01 -0.10
C ILE A 79 5.37 -11.29 0.27
N GLY A 80 5.10 -12.53 0.69
CA GLY A 80 3.75 -12.90 1.12
C GLY A 80 2.77 -13.20 0.02
N PHE A 81 3.24 -13.33 -1.21
CA PHE A 81 2.40 -13.73 -2.35
C PHE A 81 2.41 -15.26 -2.48
N ASN A 82 1.28 -15.79 -2.88
CA ASN A 82 1.11 -17.22 -3.12
C ASN A 82 0.78 -17.43 -4.59
N PHE A 83 1.77 -17.87 -5.33
CA PHE A 83 1.64 -18.09 -6.78
C PHE A 83 1.32 -19.54 -7.13
#